data_a82d73c03cf3f6291117853ab8eeda1e
#
_entry.id   a82d73c03cf3f6291117853ab8eeda1e
#
_cell.length_a   1.000
_cell.length_b   1.000
_cell.length_c   1.000
_cell.angle_alpha   90.00
_cell.angle_beta   90.00
_cell.angle_gamma   90.00
#
_symmetry.space_group_name_H-M   'P 1'
#
loop_
_entity.id
_entity.type
_entity.pdbx_description
1 polymer ?
#
loop_
_entity_poly.entity_id
_entity_poly.type
_entity_poly.pdbx_seq_one_letter_code
_entity_poly.pdbx_strand_id
1 'polypeptide(L)'
;MLLVDLALAASKGVYGLLTGSLGMVADGMHSAIDASSGIVGLVGVYLASRPPDPGHPYGYERYEPLAAMGIAAVMALAILEVLERAWSRIWSPEQPTVTALSFGIMLAATGVTWGLAVWEQRRSEELSSSILHAEASRVATDTLISVSVMVGLLAVGLGHPFVDTLVSVAVAAMIAWRAWEIVRGVSRVLTDAAVGDVERIAEVACSVDGVKGCHQVRARGVAGMVRVDLHVTVDPAMRVDEAHQVAEEVEKRVQERVGGIAEVLVHVGAAPLHR
;
A
#
# COMPACT_ATOMS: atom_id res chain seq x y z
N MET A 1 12.10 15.89 -1.01
CA MET A 1 11.22 15.35 0.04
C MET A 1 11.93 14.38 0.96
N LEU A 2 12.44 13.25 0.49
CA LEU A 2 13.07 12.22 1.34
C LEU A 2 14.08 12.73 2.38
N LEU A 3 14.98 13.63 2.02
CA LEU A 3 15.97 14.19 2.96
C LEU A 3 15.32 15.04 4.06
N VAL A 4 14.25 15.73 3.74
CA VAL A 4 13.47 16.52 4.71
C VAL A 4 12.77 15.59 5.67
N ASP A 5 12.11 14.55 5.17
CA ASP A 5 11.40 13.56 5.98
C ASP A 5 12.35 12.81 6.92
N LEU A 6 13.53 12.40 6.42
CA LEU A 6 14.58 11.80 7.25
C LEU A 6 15.12 12.75 8.32
N ALA A 7 15.30 14.04 8.00
CA ALA A 7 15.75 15.03 8.96
C ALA A 7 14.68 15.29 10.05
N LEU A 8 13.42 15.35 9.67
CA LEU A 8 12.30 15.49 10.60
C LEU A 8 12.16 14.25 11.49
N ALA A 9 12.23 13.07 10.90
CA ALA A 9 12.21 11.79 11.63
C ALA A 9 13.35 11.70 12.66
N ALA A 10 14.57 12.01 12.23
CA ALA A 10 15.74 11.99 13.11
C ALA A 10 15.63 13.04 14.22
N SER A 11 15.18 14.26 13.93
CA SER A 11 15.04 15.31 14.94
C SER A 11 14.00 14.95 16.01
N LYS A 12 12.84 14.43 15.61
CA LYS A 12 11.78 13.99 16.52
C LYS A 12 12.22 12.77 17.34
N GLY A 13 12.78 11.75 16.68
CA GLY A 13 13.18 10.49 17.32
C GLY A 13 14.32 10.68 18.30
N VAL A 14 15.43 11.31 17.89
CA VAL A 14 16.58 11.56 18.76
C VAL A 14 16.22 12.45 19.94
N TYR A 15 15.48 13.53 19.70
CA TYR A 15 15.11 14.43 20.79
C TYR A 15 14.05 13.80 21.71
N GLY A 16 13.15 12.97 21.16
CA GLY A 16 12.23 12.17 21.96
C GLY A 16 12.93 11.21 22.91
N LEU A 17 14.00 10.54 22.44
CA LEU A 17 14.86 9.68 23.27
C LEU A 17 15.59 10.48 24.37
N LEU A 18 16.12 11.65 24.03
CA LEU A 18 16.85 12.49 25.02
C LEU A 18 15.92 13.06 26.10
N THR A 19 14.67 13.34 25.78
CA THR A 19 13.69 13.92 26.72
C THR A 19 12.83 12.87 27.39
N GLY A 20 12.91 11.61 26.95
CA GLY A 20 12.06 10.53 27.43
C GLY A 20 10.60 10.64 26.96
N SER A 21 10.25 11.47 25.98
CA SER A 21 8.89 11.54 25.43
C SER A 21 8.63 10.39 24.47
N LEU A 22 7.73 9.47 24.87
CA LEU A 22 7.32 8.35 24.00
C LEU A 22 6.51 8.82 22.80
N GLY A 23 5.72 9.87 22.95
CA GLY A 23 4.97 10.46 21.85
C GLY A 23 5.90 10.97 20.74
N MET A 24 6.98 11.69 21.08
CA MET A 24 7.99 12.15 20.12
C MET A 24 8.75 10.98 19.47
N VAL A 25 9.09 9.93 20.27
CA VAL A 25 9.74 8.73 19.72
C VAL A 25 8.81 8.02 18.73
N ALA A 26 7.54 7.82 19.08
CA ALA A 26 6.55 7.16 18.22
C ALA A 26 6.32 7.94 16.91
N ASP A 27 6.19 9.27 16.97
CA ASP A 27 6.05 10.13 15.78
C ASP A 27 7.34 10.16 14.95
N GLY A 28 8.51 10.16 15.58
CA GLY A 28 9.80 10.05 14.90
C GLY A 28 9.97 8.72 14.17
N MET A 29 9.60 7.60 14.80
CA MET A 29 9.60 6.27 14.18
C MET A 29 8.59 6.18 13.03
N HIS A 30 7.39 6.73 13.20
CA HIS A 30 6.41 6.81 12.13
C HIS A 30 6.95 7.56 10.90
N SER A 31 7.51 8.77 11.11
CA SER A 31 8.12 9.55 10.04
C SER A 31 9.31 8.83 9.37
N ALA A 32 10.11 8.06 10.14
CA ALA A 32 11.21 7.27 9.59
C ALA A 32 10.73 6.09 8.73
N ILE A 33 9.64 5.43 9.15
CA ILE A 33 8.99 4.36 8.38
C ILE A 33 8.45 4.92 7.06
N ASP A 34 7.78 6.07 7.08
CA ASP A 34 7.22 6.69 5.89
C ASP A 34 8.32 7.08 4.89
N ALA A 35 9.41 7.70 5.37
CA ALA A 35 10.57 8.00 4.54
C ALA A 35 11.22 6.74 3.94
N SER A 36 11.35 5.67 4.74
CA SER A 36 11.92 4.39 4.30
C SER A 36 11.01 3.68 3.31
N SER A 37 9.69 3.77 3.50
CA SER A 37 8.69 3.18 2.62
C SER A 37 8.80 3.71 1.19
N GLY A 38 9.11 5.01 1.02
CA GLY A 38 9.36 5.61 -0.29
C GLY A 38 10.55 4.96 -1.01
N ILE A 39 11.66 4.70 -0.30
CA ILE A 39 12.85 4.05 -0.87
C ILE A 39 12.54 2.60 -1.23
N VAL A 40 11.97 1.85 -0.30
CA VAL A 40 11.65 0.42 -0.49
C VAL A 40 10.62 0.26 -1.61
N GLY A 41 9.63 1.16 -1.69
CA GLY A 41 8.65 1.19 -2.77
C GLY A 41 9.31 1.43 -4.14
N LEU A 42 10.21 2.41 -4.25
CA LEU A 42 10.96 2.66 -5.50
C LEU A 42 11.80 1.45 -5.93
N VAL A 43 12.50 0.82 -4.99
CA VAL A 43 13.28 -0.39 -5.27
C VAL A 43 12.37 -1.55 -5.67
N GLY A 44 11.23 -1.72 -4.98
CA GLY A 44 10.23 -2.75 -5.29
C GLY A 44 9.68 -2.58 -6.71
N VAL A 45 9.25 -1.37 -7.07
CA VAL A 45 8.74 -1.05 -8.42
C VAL A 45 9.83 -1.22 -9.48
N TYR A 46 11.08 -0.78 -9.20
CA TYR A 46 12.20 -0.97 -10.12
C TYR A 46 12.49 -2.46 -10.37
N LEU A 47 12.46 -3.28 -9.33
CA LEU A 47 12.64 -4.73 -9.49
C LEU A 47 11.46 -5.37 -10.22
N ALA A 48 10.23 -4.96 -9.88
CA ALA A 48 9.01 -5.47 -10.50
C ALA A 48 8.90 -5.12 -11.99
N SER A 49 9.50 -4.01 -12.44
CA SER A 49 9.49 -3.59 -13.84
C SER A 49 10.46 -4.34 -14.76
N ARG A 50 11.26 -5.27 -14.21
CA ARG A 50 12.17 -6.09 -15.02
C ARG A 50 11.38 -7.04 -15.93
N PRO A 51 11.79 -7.19 -17.20
CA PRO A 51 11.15 -8.11 -18.11
C PRO A 51 11.34 -9.57 -17.65
N PRO A 52 10.46 -10.48 -18.10
CA PRO A 52 10.64 -11.91 -17.89
C PRO A 52 11.99 -12.41 -18.41
N ASP A 53 12.56 -13.38 -17.71
CA ASP A 53 13.78 -14.10 -18.09
C ASP A 53 13.63 -15.62 -17.81
N PRO A 54 14.60 -16.45 -18.20
CA PRO A 54 14.52 -17.90 -17.97
C PRO A 54 14.40 -18.31 -16.49
N GLY A 55 14.85 -17.47 -15.55
CA GLY A 55 14.72 -17.69 -14.11
C GLY A 55 13.36 -17.26 -13.57
N HIS A 56 12.72 -16.28 -14.22
CA HIS A 56 11.41 -15.71 -13.86
C HIS A 56 10.52 -15.57 -15.11
N PRO A 57 9.97 -16.67 -15.63
CA PRO A 57 9.19 -16.66 -16.88
C PRO A 57 7.95 -15.77 -16.85
N TYR A 58 7.39 -15.54 -15.67
CA TYR A 58 6.24 -14.63 -15.47
C TYR A 58 6.63 -13.21 -15.08
N GLY A 59 7.94 -12.87 -15.12
CA GLY A 59 8.46 -11.56 -14.72
C GLY A 59 8.64 -11.42 -13.19
N TYR A 60 8.89 -10.19 -12.78
CA TYR A 60 9.32 -9.84 -11.43
C TYR A 60 8.25 -9.07 -10.61
N GLU A 61 7.01 -9.02 -11.08
CA GLU A 61 5.92 -8.22 -10.50
C GLU A 61 5.69 -8.50 -9.00
N ARG A 62 5.94 -9.74 -8.55
CA ARG A 62 5.76 -10.13 -7.14
C ARG A 62 6.81 -9.55 -6.18
N TYR A 63 7.85 -8.87 -6.69
CA TYR A 63 8.80 -8.15 -5.84
C TYR A 63 8.19 -6.89 -5.21
N GLU A 64 7.20 -6.26 -5.86
CA GLU A 64 6.48 -5.13 -5.28
C GLU A 64 5.72 -5.51 -3.99
N PRO A 65 4.83 -6.53 -3.99
CA PRO A 65 4.19 -6.98 -2.75
C PRO A 65 5.17 -7.53 -1.71
N LEU A 66 6.31 -8.13 -2.10
CA LEU A 66 7.35 -8.53 -1.16
C LEU A 66 8.02 -7.33 -0.49
N ALA A 67 8.29 -6.27 -1.23
CA ALA A 67 8.81 -5.02 -0.68
C ALA A 67 7.82 -4.40 0.32
N ALA A 68 6.53 -4.37 -0.01
CA ALA A 68 5.48 -3.90 0.89
C ALA A 68 5.39 -4.75 2.19
N MET A 69 5.58 -6.07 2.09
CA MET A 69 5.66 -6.95 3.28
C MET A 69 6.87 -6.60 4.16
N GLY A 70 8.00 -6.26 3.56
CA GLY A 70 9.19 -5.78 4.28
C GLY A 70 8.90 -4.51 5.08
N ILE A 71 8.18 -3.56 4.48
CA ILE A 71 7.72 -2.34 5.17
C ILE A 71 6.82 -2.69 6.36
N ALA A 72 5.83 -3.56 6.16
CA ALA A 72 4.94 -4.00 7.24
C ALA A 72 5.69 -4.67 8.40
N ALA A 73 6.76 -5.42 8.11
CA ALA A 73 7.61 -6.02 9.14
C ALA A 73 8.37 -4.96 9.95
N VAL A 74 8.91 -3.92 9.31
CA VAL A 74 9.55 -2.79 10.01
C VAL A 74 8.54 -2.04 10.88
N MET A 75 7.32 -1.82 10.37
CA MET A 75 6.22 -1.23 11.16
C MET A 75 5.91 -2.06 12.40
N ALA A 76 5.84 -3.39 12.26
CA ALA A 76 5.59 -4.28 13.40
C ALA A 76 6.68 -4.17 14.48
N LEU A 77 7.96 -4.08 14.10
CA LEU A 77 9.07 -3.88 15.03
C LEU A 77 8.94 -2.54 15.76
N ALA A 78 8.59 -1.46 15.05
CA ALA A 78 8.38 -0.15 15.66
C ALA A 78 7.22 -0.15 16.67
N ILE A 79 6.12 -0.83 16.34
CA ILE A 79 4.97 -0.99 17.25
C ILE A 79 5.40 -1.70 18.53
N LEU A 80 6.13 -2.81 18.40
CA LEU A 80 6.62 -3.58 19.57
C LEU A 80 7.50 -2.73 20.47
N GLU A 81 8.41 -1.96 19.91
CA GLU A 81 9.28 -1.04 20.66
C GLU A 81 8.48 0.00 21.45
N VAL A 82 7.50 0.65 20.78
CA VAL A 82 6.63 1.65 21.45
C VAL A 82 5.80 1.02 22.55
N LEU A 83 5.21 -0.16 22.31
CA LEU A 83 4.40 -0.86 23.30
C LEU A 83 5.22 -1.35 24.49
N GLU A 84 6.43 -1.86 24.27
CA GLU A 84 7.35 -2.28 25.34
C GLU A 84 7.71 -1.10 26.24
N ARG A 85 8.06 0.04 25.66
CA ARG A 85 8.35 1.28 26.39
C ARG A 85 7.11 1.81 27.13
N ALA A 86 5.94 1.78 26.50
CA ALA A 86 4.68 2.18 27.15
C ALA A 86 4.35 1.26 28.33
N TRP A 87 4.55 -0.04 28.16
CA TRP A 87 4.37 -1.03 29.23
C TRP A 87 5.33 -0.80 30.40
N SER A 88 6.62 -0.60 30.13
CA SER A 88 7.63 -0.35 31.18
C SER A 88 7.29 0.90 32.00
N ARG A 89 6.69 1.94 31.40
CA ARG A 89 6.25 3.14 32.12
C ARG A 89 5.11 2.94 33.11
N ILE A 90 4.29 1.92 32.92
CA ILE A 90 3.23 1.61 33.88
C ILE A 90 3.84 1.17 35.20
N TRP A 91 4.96 0.43 35.16
CA TRP A 91 5.63 -0.12 36.32
C TRP A 91 6.75 0.76 36.87
N SER A 92 7.35 1.56 36.04
CA SER A 92 8.44 2.50 36.39
C SER A 92 8.14 3.85 35.76
N PRO A 93 7.30 4.69 36.40
CA PRO A 93 6.89 5.98 35.83
C PRO A 93 8.11 6.91 35.65
N GLU A 94 8.63 6.96 34.46
CA GLU A 94 9.59 8.00 34.06
C GLU A 94 8.81 9.24 33.60
N GLN A 95 9.16 10.39 34.17
CA GLN A 95 8.55 11.64 33.75
C GLN A 95 9.33 12.21 32.55
N PRO A 96 8.70 12.37 31.39
CA PRO A 96 9.38 13.01 30.26
C PRO A 96 9.70 14.47 30.62
N THR A 97 10.91 14.89 30.26
CA THR A 97 11.34 16.27 30.46
C THR A 97 10.92 17.10 29.27
N VAL A 98 9.83 17.85 29.41
CA VAL A 98 9.36 18.75 28.35
C VAL A 98 10.15 20.07 28.42
N THR A 99 10.80 20.42 27.32
CA THR A 99 11.57 21.66 27.20
C THR A 99 10.97 22.56 26.12
N ALA A 100 11.31 23.85 26.14
CA ALA A 100 10.93 24.77 25.06
C ALA A 100 11.45 24.28 23.69
N LEU A 101 12.58 23.56 23.68
CA LEU A 101 13.17 22.99 22.47
C LEU A 101 12.34 21.81 21.95
N SER A 102 11.72 20.98 22.83
CA SER A 102 10.77 19.92 22.44
C SER A 102 9.62 20.51 21.62
N PHE A 103 9.00 21.57 22.14
CA PHE A 103 7.95 22.29 21.42
C PHE A 103 8.45 22.93 20.12
N GLY A 104 9.63 23.54 20.15
CA GLY A 104 10.23 24.16 18.98
C GLY A 104 10.44 23.16 17.84
N ILE A 105 10.99 21.98 18.13
CA ILE A 105 11.21 20.89 17.15
C ILE A 105 9.86 20.41 16.61
N MET A 106 8.90 20.10 17.48
CA MET A 106 7.58 19.62 17.05
C MET A 106 6.81 20.66 16.24
N LEU A 107 6.86 21.94 16.66
CA LEU A 107 6.18 23.02 15.92
C LEU A 107 6.83 23.20 14.53
N ALA A 108 8.16 23.20 14.44
CA ALA A 108 8.88 23.31 13.17
C ALA A 108 8.56 22.10 12.27
N ALA A 109 8.61 20.88 12.81
CA ALA A 109 8.28 19.68 12.07
C ALA A 109 6.84 19.69 11.55
N THR A 110 5.87 20.00 12.42
CA THR A 110 4.45 20.11 12.05
C THR A 110 4.22 21.21 11.02
N GLY A 111 4.89 22.35 11.15
CA GLY A 111 4.81 23.45 10.19
C GLY A 111 5.35 23.07 8.81
N VAL A 112 6.44 22.30 8.74
CA VAL A 112 7.02 21.83 7.47
C VAL A 112 6.08 20.81 6.83
N THR A 113 5.59 19.81 7.59
CA THR A 113 4.67 18.79 7.04
C THR A 113 3.35 19.41 6.59
N TRP A 114 2.78 20.35 7.36
CA TRP A 114 1.59 21.10 6.95
C TRP A 114 1.82 21.89 5.67
N GLY A 115 2.95 22.60 5.57
CA GLY A 115 3.31 23.37 4.37
C GLY A 115 3.43 22.48 3.13
N LEU A 116 4.02 21.27 3.28
CA LEU A 116 4.10 20.27 2.23
C LEU A 116 2.72 19.76 1.82
N ALA A 117 1.86 19.40 2.78
CA ALA A 117 0.50 18.95 2.51
C ALA A 117 -0.31 19.97 1.70
N VAL A 118 -0.25 21.26 2.09
CA VAL A 118 -0.93 22.36 1.39
C VAL A 118 -0.34 22.53 -0.04
N TRP A 119 0.98 22.44 -0.18
CA TRP A 119 1.63 22.55 -1.49
C TRP A 119 1.25 21.39 -2.42
N GLU A 120 1.27 20.17 -1.93
CA GLU A 120 0.88 18.97 -2.68
C GLU A 120 -0.60 19.01 -3.05
N GLN A 121 -1.47 19.44 -2.14
CA GLN A 121 -2.91 19.60 -2.42
C GLN A 121 -3.13 20.56 -3.58
N ARG A 122 -2.50 21.73 -3.57
CA ARG A 122 -2.61 22.70 -4.66
C ARG A 122 -2.10 22.12 -5.98
N ARG A 123 -0.98 21.40 -5.95
CA ARG A 123 -0.43 20.74 -7.15
C ARG A 123 -1.32 19.62 -7.67
N SER A 124 -1.99 18.88 -6.78
CA SER A 124 -2.94 17.83 -7.17
C SER A 124 -4.14 18.39 -7.93
N GLU A 125 -4.63 19.54 -7.50
CA GLU A 125 -5.74 20.26 -8.15
C GLU A 125 -5.31 20.81 -9.53
N GLU A 126 -4.13 21.47 -9.62
CA GLU A 126 -3.58 21.98 -10.88
C GLU A 126 -3.36 20.88 -11.92
N LEU A 127 -2.88 19.71 -11.50
CA LEU A 127 -2.51 18.60 -12.37
C LEU A 127 -3.63 17.55 -12.53
N SER A 128 -4.75 17.72 -11.83
CA SER A 128 -5.86 16.74 -11.75
C SER A 128 -5.35 15.32 -11.45
N SER A 129 -4.32 15.21 -10.58
CA SER A 129 -3.63 13.96 -10.29
C SER A 129 -4.20 13.31 -9.02
N SER A 130 -4.82 12.15 -9.19
CA SER A 130 -5.34 11.35 -8.06
C SER A 130 -4.21 10.84 -7.15
N ILE A 131 -3.01 10.61 -7.69
CA ILE A 131 -1.84 10.16 -6.91
C ILE A 131 -1.37 11.27 -5.97
N LEU A 132 -1.23 12.51 -6.48
CA LEU A 132 -0.86 13.66 -5.65
C LEU A 132 -1.93 13.99 -4.60
N HIS A 133 -3.21 13.78 -4.93
CA HIS A 133 -4.30 13.97 -3.98
C HIS A 133 -4.22 12.96 -2.83
N ALA A 134 -3.96 11.70 -3.13
CA ALA A 134 -3.78 10.65 -2.12
C ALA A 134 -2.56 10.95 -1.22
N GLU A 135 -1.44 11.40 -1.81
CA GLU A 135 -0.23 11.78 -1.07
C GLU A 135 -0.48 12.98 -0.15
N ALA A 136 -1.12 14.04 -0.63
CA ALA A 136 -1.49 15.19 0.18
C ALA A 136 -2.38 14.81 1.36
N SER A 137 -3.34 13.89 1.16
CA SER A 137 -4.20 13.36 2.22
C SER A 137 -3.40 12.57 3.27
N ARG A 138 -2.40 11.80 2.83
CA ARG A 138 -1.47 11.08 3.71
C ARG A 138 -0.67 12.05 4.58
N VAL A 139 -0.03 13.05 3.98
CA VAL A 139 0.79 14.05 4.71
C VAL A 139 -0.08 14.89 5.66
N ALA A 140 -1.33 15.19 5.30
CA ALA A 140 -2.27 15.85 6.20
C ALA A 140 -2.58 14.99 7.44
N THR A 141 -2.75 13.66 7.27
CA THR A 141 -2.94 12.72 8.37
C THR A 141 -1.72 12.68 9.29
N ASP A 142 -0.51 12.64 8.72
CA ASP A 142 0.75 12.64 9.46
C ASP A 142 0.91 13.94 10.27
N THR A 143 0.42 15.05 9.73
CA THR A 143 0.36 16.32 10.45
C THR A 143 -0.54 16.24 11.69
N LEU A 144 -1.71 15.57 11.58
CA LEU A 144 -2.62 15.39 12.73
C LEU A 144 -1.96 14.54 13.84
N ILE A 145 -1.13 13.57 13.48
CA ILE A 145 -0.36 12.79 14.46
C ILE A 145 0.60 13.69 15.22
N SER A 146 1.42 14.46 14.49
CA SER A 146 2.38 15.39 15.11
C SER A 146 1.68 16.43 15.99
N VAL A 147 0.50 16.93 15.61
CA VAL A 147 -0.32 17.79 16.45
C VAL A 147 -0.79 17.07 17.72
N SER A 148 -1.21 15.80 17.62
CA SER A 148 -1.63 15.01 18.78
C SER A 148 -0.48 14.80 19.77
N VAL A 149 0.73 14.56 19.28
CA VAL A 149 1.95 14.46 20.10
C VAL A 149 2.25 15.80 20.77
N MET A 150 2.10 16.91 20.07
CA MET A 150 2.29 18.25 20.62
C MET A 150 1.31 18.57 21.75
N VAL A 151 0.04 18.15 21.60
CA VAL A 151 -0.96 18.23 22.68
C VAL A 151 -0.55 17.33 23.87
N GLY A 152 -0.03 16.14 23.61
CA GLY A 152 0.53 15.26 24.63
C GLY A 152 1.65 15.93 25.43
N LEU A 153 2.62 16.55 24.75
CA LEU A 153 3.72 17.30 25.38
C LEU A 153 3.20 18.47 26.24
N LEU A 154 2.18 19.19 25.74
CA LEU A 154 1.55 20.27 26.50
C LEU A 154 0.93 19.74 27.81
N ALA A 155 0.23 18.61 27.74
CA ALA A 155 -0.35 17.98 28.92
C ALA A 155 0.72 17.52 29.92
N VAL A 156 1.86 17.03 29.46
CA VAL A 156 3.01 16.72 30.31
C VAL A 156 3.52 17.98 31.02
N GLY A 157 3.68 19.09 30.29
CA GLY A 157 4.07 20.38 30.87
C GLY A 157 3.08 20.91 31.92
N LEU A 158 1.81 20.52 31.83
CA LEU A 158 0.76 20.82 32.81
C LEU A 158 0.69 19.80 33.98
N GLY A 159 1.62 18.85 34.05
CA GLY A 159 1.69 17.87 35.15
C GLY A 159 0.91 16.56 34.89
N HIS A 160 0.56 16.27 33.66
CA HIS A 160 -0.14 15.04 33.26
C HIS A 160 0.71 14.11 32.38
N PRO A 161 1.79 13.48 32.91
CA PRO A 161 2.75 12.71 32.11
C PRO A 161 2.16 11.47 31.45
N PHE A 162 1.07 10.91 31.98
CA PHE A 162 0.40 9.74 31.41
C PHE A 162 -0.17 10.00 30.01
N VAL A 163 -0.46 11.27 29.68
CA VAL A 163 -1.02 11.64 28.37
C VAL A 163 -0.01 11.38 27.24
N ASP A 164 1.28 11.58 27.46
CA ASP A 164 2.33 11.24 26.50
C ASP A 164 2.32 9.73 26.15
N THR A 165 2.16 8.87 27.16
CA THR A 165 2.03 7.43 26.96
C THR A 165 0.73 7.07 26.21
N LEU A 166 -0.38 7.72 26.54
CA LEU A 166 -1.65 7.48 25.87
C LEU A 166 -1.58 7.86 24.36
N VAL A 167 -0.99 9.02 24.06
CA VAL A 167 -0.79 9.49 22.69
C VAL A 167 0.14 8.52 21.93
N SER A 168 1.25 8.07 22.56
CA SER A 168 2.16 7.13 21.91
C SER A 168 1.50 5.80 21.58
N VAL A 169 0.65 5.27 22.46
CA VAL A 169 -0.13 4.06 22.20
C VAL A 169 -1.16 4.27 21.07
N ALA A 170 -1.80 5.45 21.03
CA ALA A 170 -2.72 5.78 19.93
C ALA A 170 -1.99 5.86 18.57
N VAL A 171 -0.80 6.46 18.54
CA VAL A 171 0.06 6.48 17.34
C VAL A 171 0.47 5.05 16.94
N ALA A 172 0.91 4.23 17.91
CA ALA A 172 1.26 2.83 17.63
C ALA A 172 0.06 2.02 17.10
N ALA A 173 -1.14 2.23 17.62
CA ALA A 173 -2.36 1.60 17.14
C ALA A 173 -2.69 1.99 15.68
N MET A 174 -2.43 3.24 15.31
CA MET A 174 -2.62 3.71 13.95
C MET A 174 -1.57 3.12 13.00
N ILE A 175 -0.30 3.03 13.41
CA ILE A 175 0.74 2.33 12.63
C ILE A 175 0.35 0.86 12.46
N ALA A 176 -0.19 0.21 13.49
CA ALA A 176 -0.67 -1.18 13.43
C ALA A 176 -1.82 -1.36 12.44
N TRP A 177 -2.75 -0.42 12.40
CA TRP A 177 -3.84 -0.42 11.41
C TRP A 177 -3.31 -0.34 9.98
N ARG A 178 -2.39 0.60 9.69
CA ARG A 178 -1.73 0.71 8.38
C ARG A 178 -0.95 -0.55 8.00
N ALA A 179 -0.17 -1.11 8.93
CA ALA A 179 0.54 -2.37 8.71
C ALA A 179 -0.42 -3.51 8.35
N TRP A 180 -1.55 -3.60 9.04
CA TRP A 180 -2.60 -4.58 8.75
C TRP A 180 -3.19 -4.42 7.34
N GLU A 181 -3.47 -3.18 6.90
CA GLU A 181 -3.95 -2.90 5.54
C GLU A 181 -2.95 -3.35 4.48
N ILE A 182 -1.65 -3.08 4.69
CA ILE A 182 -0.57 -3.53 3.80
C ILE A 182 -0.54 -5.07 3.76
N VAL A 183 -0.49 -5.73 4.90
CA VAL A 183 -0.45 -7.20 4.99
C VAL A 183 -1.67 -7.82 4.31
N ARG A 184 -2.85 -7.26 4.55
CA ARG A 184 -4.10 -7.73 3.91
C ARG A 184 -4.06 -7.55 2.39
N GLY A 185 -3.59 -6.40 1.90
CA GLY A 185 -3.43 -6.12 0.47
C GLY A 185 -2.45 -7.08 -0.19
N VAL A 186 -1.26 -7.20 0.39
CA VAL A 186 -0.20 -8.11 -0.07
C VAL A 186 -0.66 -9.58 -0.06
N SER A 187 -1.33 -10.01 1.02
CA SER A 187 -1.87 -11.36 1.13
C SER A 187 -2.81 -11.69 -0.03
N ARG A 188 -3.70 -10.77 -0.41
CA ARG A 188 -4.60 -10.98 -1.55
C ARG A 188 -3.86 -11.19 -2.86
N VAL A 189 -2.79 -10.43 -3.11
CA VAL A 189 -1.97 -10.56 -4.32
C VAL A 189 -1.19 -11.89 -4.32
N LEU A 190 -0.58 -12.24 -3.17
CA LEU A 190 0.23 -13.45 -3.06
C LEU A 190 -0.60 -14.75 -3.06
N THR A 191 -1.88 -14.67 -2.67
CA THR A 191 -2.82 -15.81 -2.69
C THR A 191 -3.68 -15.86 -3.94
N ASP A 192 -3.32 -15.09 -4.98
CA ASP A 192 -4.06 -15.04 -6.25
C ASP A 192 -5.57 -14.76 -6.04
N ALA A 193 -5.92 -13.86 -5.11
CA ALA A 193 -7.30 -13.44 -4.90
C ALA A 193 -7.86 -12.81 -6.18
N ALA A 194 -9.13 -13.07 -6.45
CA ALA A 194 -9.80 -12.55 -7.64
C ALA A 194 -9.71 -11.01 -7.71
N VAL A 195 -9.38 -10.50 -8.88
CA VAL A 195 -9.20 -9.07 -9.18
C VAL A 195 -10.03 -8.72 -10.42
N GLY A 196 -10.62 -7.53 -10.44
CA GLY A 196 -11.41 -7.05 -11.58
C GLY A 196 -12.84 -7.61 -11.61
N ASP A 197 -13.53 -7.24 -12.66
CA ASP A 197 -14.92 -7.64 -12.92
C ASP A 197 -14.94 -8.91 -13.78
N VAL A 198 -14.95 -10.07 -13.12
CA VAL A 198 -14.94 -11.40 -13.75
C VAL A 198 -16.18 -11.61 -14.61
N GLU A 199 -17.34 -11.05 -14.19
CA GLU A 199 -18.60 -11.14 -14.94
C GLU A 199 -18.50 -10.37 -16.26
N ARG A 200 -17.92 -9.18 -16.21
CA ARG A 200 -17.68 -8.37 -17.41
C ARG A 200 -16.70 -9.05 -18.37
N ILE A 201 -15.66 -9.70 -17.87
CA ILE A 201 -14.72 -10.48 -18.69
C ILE A 201 -15.47 -11.61 -19.40
N ALA A 202 -16.31 -12.37 -18.67
CA ALA A 202 -17.11 -13.44 -19.22
C ALA A 202 -18.09 -12.93 -20.30
N GLU A 203 -18.79 -11.83 -20.07
CA GLU A 203 -19.70 -11.21 -21.04
C GLU A 203 -18.96 -10.85 -22.36
N VAL A 204 -17.79 -10.21 -22.24
CA VAL A 204 -16.99 -9.81 -23.40
C VAL A 204 -16.51 -11.03 -24.17
N ALA A 205 -16.00 -12.05 -23.49
CA ALA A 205 -15.52 -13.29 -24.10
C ALA A 205 -16.67 -14.04 -24.81
N CYS A 206 -17.83 -14.16 -24.17
CA CYS A 206 -19.01 -14.81 -24.75
C CYS A 206 -19.62 -14.03 -25.93
N SER A 207 -19.30 -12.74 -26.09
CA SER A 207 -19.80 -11.94 -27.22
C SER A 207 -19.05 -12.15 -28.53
N VAL A 208 -17.98 -12.99 -28.53
CA VAL A 208 -17.20 -13.30 -29.73
C VAL A 208 -17.91 -14.34 -30.58
N ASP A 209 -17.95 -14.10 -31.90
CA ASP A 209 -18.54 -15.02 -32.83
C ASP A 209 -17.80 -16.38 -32.84
N GLY A 210 -18.55 -17.48 -32.81
CA GLY A 210 -17.99 -18.82 -32.70
C GLY A 210 -17.92 -19.38 -31.28
N VAL A 211 -17.99 -18.52 -30.25
CA VAL A 211 -18.08 -18.94 -28.85
C VAL A 211 -19.49 -19.40 -28.51
N LYS A 212 -19.62 -20.64 -28.02
CA LYS A 212 -20.89 -21.23 -27.57
C LYS A 212 -21.13 -21.08 -26.09
N GLY A 213 -20.08 -20.86 -25.31
CA GLY A 213 -20.13 -20.62 -23.86
C GLY A 213 -18.78 -20.30 -23.28
N CYS A 214 -18.80 -19.66 -22.11
CA CYS A 214 -17.61 -19.31 -21.31
C CYS A 214 -17.79 -19.84 -19.89
N HIS A 215 -16.73 -20.38 -19.31
CA HIS A 215 -16.73 -20.88 -17.93
C HIS A 215 -15.32 -20.83 -17.34
N GLN A 216 -15.21 -21.05 -16.03
CA GLN A 216 -13.94 -21.04 -15.30
C GLN A 216 -13.13 -19.75 -15.52
N VAL A 217 -13.78 -18.61 -15.63
CA VAL A 217 -13.11 -17.33 -15.75
C VAL A 217 -12.44 -17.00 -14.42
N ARG A 218 -11.12 -16.80 -14.47
CA ARG A 218 -10.28 -16.46 -13.31
C ARG A 218 -9.45 -15.26 -13.67
N ALA A 219 -9.38 -14.30 -12.76
CA ALA A 219 -8.57 -13.11 -12.94
C ALA A 219 -7.73 -12.88 -11.66
N ARG A 220 -6.43 -12.69 -11.82
CA ARG A 220 -5.48 -12.49 -10.74
C ARG A 220 -4.43 -11.43 -11.10
N GLY A 221 -3.72 -10.90 -10.12
CA GLY A 221 -2.65 -9.93 -10.32
C GLY A 221 -2.85 -8.65 -9.52
N VAL A 222 -2.24 -7.57 -9.99
CA VAL A 222 -2.37 -6.21 -9.42
C VAL A 222 -3.12 -5.31 -10.40
N ALA A 223 -3.64 -4.19 -9.90
CA ALA A 223 -4.33 -3.22 -10.75
C ALA A 223 -3.41 -2.73 -11.88
N GLY A 224 -3.89 -2.85 -13.12
CA GLY A 224 -3.12 -2.51 -14.33
C GLY A 224 -2.26 -3.65 -14.91
N MET A 225 -2.14 -4.80 -14.19
CA MET A 225 -1.40 -5.99 -14.65
C MET A 225 -2.18 -7.26 -14.29
N VAL A 226 -3.45 -7.30 -14.70
CA VAL A 226 -4.34 -8.43 -14.44
C VAL A 226 -4.10 -9.52 -15.50
N ARG A 227 -3.91 -10.77 -15.05
CA ARG A 227 -3.88 -11.96 -15.89
C ARG A 227 -5.20 -12.69 -15.78
N VAL A 228 -5.72 -13.09 -16.91
CA VAL A 228 -7.02 -13.77 -17.04
C VAL A 228 -6.80 -15.15 -17.64
N ASP A 229 -7.32 -16.17 -16.96
CA ASP A 229 -7.45 -17.52 -17.48
C ASP A 229 -8.94 -17.78 -17.68
N LEU A 230 -9.34 -18.25 -18.87
CA LEU A 230 -10.73 -18.60 -19.13
C LEU A 230 -10.88 -19.78 -20.11
N HIS A 231 -11.99 -20.45 -20.00
CA HIS A 231 -12.36 -21.51 -20.91
C HIS A 231 -13.49 -21.04 -21.82
N VAL A 232 -13.34 -21.24 -23.12
CA VAL A 232 -14.40 -21.04 -24.10
C VAL A 232 -14.78 -22.37 -24.73
N THR A 233 -16.05 -22.56 -25.03
CA THR A 233 -16.52 -23.73 -25.77
C THR A 233 -16.92 -23.30 -27.18
N VAL A 234 -16.49 -24.09 -28.16
CA VAL A 234 -16.79 -23.87 -29.60
C VAL A 234 -17.52 -25.08 -30.17
N ASP A 235 -17.93 -25.01 -31.43
CA ASP A 235 -18.58 -26.13 -32.12
C ASP A 235 -17.61 -27.33 -32.19
N PRO A 236 -18.03 -28.55 -31.78
CA PRO A 236 -17.20 -29.74 -31.85
C PRO A 236 -16.70 -30.11 -33.27
N ALA A 237 -17.38 -29.64 -34.31
CA ALA A 237 -16.99 -29.86 -35.68
C ALA A 237 -16.06 -28.77 -36.23
N MET A 238 -15.75 -27.73 -35.43
CA MET A 238 -14.85 -26.64 -35.80
C MET A 238 -13.41 -27.15 -35.96
N ARG A 239 -12.75 -26.71 -36.99
CA ARG A 239 -11.34 -27.05 -37.22
C ARG A 239 -10.46 -26.38 -36.17
N VAL A 240 -9.30 -26.97 -35.86
CA VAL A 240 -8.38 -26.44 -34.85
C VAL A 240 -7.87 -25.05 -35.22
N ASP A 241 -7.62 -24.78 -36.49
CA ASP A 241 -7.20 -23.47 -36.98
C ASP A 241 -8.29 -22.39 -36.82
N GLU A 242 -9.56 -22.73 -37.05
CA GLU A 242 -10.70 -21.83 -36.81
C GLU A 242 -10.91 -21.60 -35.31
N ALA A 243 -10.80 -22.64 -34.50
CA ALA A 243 -10.94 -22.55 -33.05
C ALA A 243 -9.82 -21.68 -32.43
N HIS A 244 -8.63 -21.74 -32.98
CA HIS A 244 -7.49 -20.88 -32.58
C HIS A 244 -7.77 -19.41 -32.90
N GLN A 245 -8.30 -19.10 -34.09
CA GLN A 245 -8.69 -17.74 -34.45
C GLN A 245 -9.78 -17.17 -33.52
N VAL A 246 -10.75 -18.00 -33.09
CA VAL A 246 -11.74 -17.60 -32.10
C VAL A 246 -11.06 -17.27 -30.76
N ALA A 247 -10.07 -18.06 -30.31
CA ALA A 247 -9.34 -17.78 -29.08
C ALA A 247 -8.56 -16.44 -29.17
N GLU A 248 -7.84 -16.19 -30.27
CA GLU A 248 -7.13 -14.94 -30.49
C GLU A 248 -8.08 -13.72 -30.48
N GLU A 249 -9.25 -13.86 -31.09
CA GLU A 249 -10.26 -12.77 -31.06
C GLU A 249 -10.83 -12.54 -29.66
N VAL A 250 -11.00 -13.61 -28.86
CA VAL A 250 -11.39 -13.50 -27.44
C VAL A 250 -10.31 -12.75 -26.64
N GLU A 251 -9.04 -13.16 -26.76
CA GLU A 251 -7.92 -12.51 -26.09
C GLU A 251 -7.87 -11.01 -26.41
N LYS A 252 -7.89 -10.68 -27.69
CA LYS A 252 -7.86 -9.31 -28.19
C LYS A 252 -9.05 -8.50 -27.66
N ARG A 253 -10.27 -9.03 -27.77
CA ARG A 253 -11.49 -8.31 -27.39
C ARG A 253 -11.59 -8.08 -25.88
N VAL A 254 -11.14 -9.03 -25.08
CA VAL A 254 -11.06 -8.89 -23.63
C VAL A 254 -10.03 -7.82 -23.26
N GLN A 255 -8.83 -7.83 -23.85
CA GLN A 255 -7.81 -6.82 -23.60
C GLN A 255 -8.25 -5.40 -24.01
N GLU A 256 -8.96 -5.27 -25.14
CA GLU A 256 -9.42 -3.95 -25.64
C GLU A 256 -10.59 -3.38 -24.82
N ARG A 257 -11.52 -4.22 -24.35
CA ARG A 257 -12.78 -3.79 -23.71
C ARG A 257 -12.77 -3.81 -22.20
N VAL A 258 -11.82 -4.52 -21.61
CA VAL A 258 -11.65 -4.57 -20.15
C VAL A 258 -10.31 -3.96 -19.79
N GLY A 259 -10.34 -2.82 -19.10
CA GLY A 259 -9.12 -2.09 -18.77
C GLY A 259 -8.22 -2.84 -17.78
N GLY A 260 -6.89 -2.66 -17.93
CA GLY A 260 -5.89 -3.15 -16.97
C GLY A 260 -5.54 -4.63 -17.11
N ILE A 261 -5.92 -5.28 -18.21
CA ILE A 261 -5.56 -6.68 -18.51
C ILE A 261 -4.25 -6.73 -19.27
N ALA A 262 -3.26 -7.40 -18.69
CA ALA A 262 -1.92 -7.57 -19.27
C ALA A 262 -1.83 -8.82 -20.15
N GLU A 263 -2.52 -9.90 -19.76
CA GLU A 263 -2.44 -11.19 -20.44
C GLU A 263 -3.80 -11.92 -20.32
N VAL A 264 -4.20 -12.58 -21.40
CA VAL A 264 -5.38 -13.45 -21.41
C VAL A 264 -4.96 -14.80 -21.96
N LEU A 265 -5.23 -15.85 -21.20
CA LEU A 265 -5.03 -17.24 -21.64
C LEU A 265 -6.38 -17.88 -21.90
N VAL A 266 -6.64 -18.24 -23.15
CA VAL A 266 -7.90 -18.88 -23.56
C VAL A 266 -7.70 -20.37 -23.78
N HIS A 267 -8.37 -21.18 -22.97
CA HIS A 267 -8.47 -22.61 -23.21
C HIS A 267 -9.73 -22.93 -24.03
N VAL A 268 -9.54 -23.52 -25.21
CA VAL A 268 -10.64 -23.87 -26.09
C VAL A 268 -11.07 -25.32 -25.85
N GLY A 269 -12.36 -25.52 -25.59
CA GLY A 269 -12.99 -26.82 -25.46
C GLY A 269 -14.16 -27.01 -26.44
N ALA A 270 -14.49 -28.26 -26.73
CA ALA A 270 -15.70 -28.56 -27.51
C ALA A 270 -16.96 -28.40 -26.67
N ALA A 271 -17.99 -27.77 -27.21
CA ALA A 271 -19.30 -27.73 -26.56
C ALA A 271 -19.82 -29.18 -26.37
N PRO A 272 -20.47 -29.50 -25.24
CA PRO A 272 -21.04 -30.81 -25.03
C PRO A 272 -22.08 -31.13 -26.13
N LEU A 273 -21.89 -32.27 -26.78
CA LEU A 273 -22.89 -32.77 -27.72
C LEU A 273 -24.17 -33.03 -26.94
N HIS A 274 -25.24 -32.28 -27.20
CA HIS A 274 -26.55 -32.62 -26.71
C HIS A 274 -26.96 -33.98 -27.33
N ARG A 275 -26.91 -35.04 -26.50
CA ARG A 275 -27.53 -36.31 -26.82
C ARG A 275 -28.99 -36.28 -26.42
#